data_e8b1c5fb61f99ec5b64869b45cd504c0
#
_entry.id   e8b1c5fb61f99ec5b64869b45cd504c0
#
_cell.length_a   1.000
_cell.length_b   1.000
_cell.length_c   1.000
_cell.angle_alpha   90.00
_cell.angle_beta   90.00
_cell.angle_gamma   90.00
#
_symmetry.space_group_name_H-M   'P 1'
#
loop_
_entity.id
_entity.type
_entity.pdbx_description
1 polymer ?
#
loop_
_entity_poly.entity_id
_entity_poly.type
_entity_poly.pdbx_seq_one_letter_code
_entity_poly.pdbx_strand_id
1 'polypeptide(L)'
;MVIEHQLKDGPLYSLYAHLASVSCRKGDRVGTGNVIGKLGYSGVGLNKTRAHVHLELCLKLQDDFENWYSSLKLGTPNRHGSYNGLNLAGFDPAPVLLQCKGGAEFSLSRHISSLPVQYVVRAPSSGEPPSLVKRYPFLLKPGPADPKSWEISFTGEGVPVSVTPSSQPCTEPVVIRAVPHPFSQLYRTCNRVSGSSKDPKLTAAGKRYIRLIFMGPES
;
A
#
# COMPACT_ATOMS: atom_id res chain seq x y z
N MET A 1 -4.87 -14.66 -5.57
CA MET A 1 -6.06 -14.67 -4.68
C MET A 1 -5.84 -13.67 -3.56
N VAL A 2 -6.89 -12.99 -3.11
CA VAL A 2 -6.83 -12.06 -1.97
C VAL A 2 -7.88 -12.46 -0.95
N ILE A 3 -7.53 -12.48 0.33
CA ILE A 3 -8.45 -12.68 1.46
C ILE A 3 -8.49 -11.38 2.26
N GLU A 4 -9.69 -10.92 2.58
CA GLU A 4 -9.93 -9.79 3.47
C GLU A 4 -10.14 -10.28 4.89
N HIS A 5 -9.35 -9.76 5.82
CA HIS A 5 -9.44 -10.02 7.25
C HIS A 5 -10.03 -8.80 7.95
N GLN A 6 -11.17 -8.96 8.60
CA GLN A 6 -11.83 -7.89 9.35
C GLN A 6 -11.19 -7.80 10.74
N LEU A 7 -10.35 -6.78 10.95
CA LEU A 7 -9.76 -6.48 12.26
C LEU A 7 -10.51 -5.32 12.93
N LYS A 8 -10.32 -5.13 14.23
CA LYS A 8 -10.98 -4.07 15.01
C LYS A 8 -10.64 -2.65 14.50
N ASP A 9 -9.43 -2.47 13.98
CA ASP A 9 -8.87 -1.19 13.55
C ASP A 9 -8.78 -1.02 12.03
N GLY A 10 -9.44 -1.90 11.28
CA GLY A 10 -9.57 -1.83 9.83
C GLY A 10 -9.27 -3.14 9.10
N PRO A 11 -9.63 -3.26 7.83
CA PRO A 11 -9.40 -4.47 7.07
C PRO A 11 -7.93 -4.67 6.73
N LEU A 12 -7.43 -5.88 6.89
CA LEU A 12 -6.14 -6.36 6.43
C LEU A 12 -6.35 -7.31 5.25
N TYR A 13 -5.52 -7.21 4.23
CA TYR A 13 -5.61 -8.09 3.06
C TYR A 13 -4.39 -8.99 3.00
N SER A 14 -4.60 -10.32 2.84
CA SER A 14 -3.53 -11.24 2.51
C SER A 14 -3.63 -11.64 1.03
N LEU A 15 -2.52 -11.46 0.29
CA LEU A 15 -2.42 -11.82 -1.11
C LEU A 15 -1.61 -13.11 -1.24
N TYR A 16 -2.15 -14.05 -2.00
CA TYR A 16 -1.50 -15.33 -2.32
C TYR A 16 -1.31 -15.42 -3.83
N ALA A 17 -0.06 -15.52 -4.29
CA ALA A 17 0.26 -15.62 -5.70
C ALA A 17 0.97 -16.94 -6.04
N HIS A 18 1.16 -17.18 -7.34
CA HIS A 18 1.80 -18.37 -7.93
C HIS A 18 1.09 -19.70 -7.64
N LEU A 19 -0.21 -19.64 -7.30
CA LEU A 19 -1.00 -20.85 -7.06
C LEU A 19 -1.23 -21.64 -8.35
N ALA A 20 -1.19 -22.96 -8.25
CA ALA A 20 -1.57 -23.88 -9.34
C ALA A 20 -3.10 -23.94 -9.50
N SER A 21 -3.82 -23.87 -8.39
CA SER A 21 -5.29 -23.80 -8.38
C SER A 21 -5.79 -23.05 -7.15
N VAL A 22 -7.00 -22.50 -7.25
CA VAL A 22 -7.73 -21.87 -6.15
C VAL A 22 -8.94 -22.72 -5.82
N SER A 23 -9.18 -23.03 -4.54
CA SER A 23 -10.23 -23.91 -4.06
C SER A 23 -11.50 -23.18 -3.59
N CYS A 24 -11.47 -21.83 -3.54
CA CYS A 24 -12.56 -20.99 -3.10
C CYS A 24 -12.98 -19.99 -4.19
N ARG A 25 -14.19 -19.45 -4.09
CA ARG A 25 -14.77 -18.48 -5.01
C ARG A 25 -14.81 -17.09 -4.36
N LYS A 26 -14.96 -16.06 -5.19
CA LYS A 26 -15.20 -14.70 -4.70
C LYS A 26 -16.46 -14.67 -3.83
N GLY A 27 -16.33 -14.15 -2.61
CA GLY A 27 -17.40 -14.03 -1.63
C GLY A 27 -17.46 -15.18 -0.62
N ASP A 28 -16.69 -16.26 -0.82
CA ASP A 28 -16.61 -17.34 0.16
C ASP A 28 -15.96 -16.85 1.46
N ARG A 29 -16.45 -17.37 2.58
CA ARG A 29 -15.80 -17.22 3.89
C ARG A 29 -14.86 -18.39 4.12
N VAL A 30 -13.62 -18.07 4.48
CA VAL A 30 -12.58 -19.06 4.80
C VAL A 30 -12.12 -18.89 6.24
N GLY A 31 -11.94 -20.00 6.93
CA GLY A 31 -11.43 -20.04 8.30
C GLY A 31 -10.05 -20.67 8.40
N THR A 32 -9.48 -20.61 9.58
CA THR A 32 -8.19 -21.26 9.87
C THR A 32 -8.24 -22.75 9.54
N GLY A 33 -7.23 -23.22 8.82
CA GLY A 33 -7.12 -24.62 8.38
C GLY A 33 -7.86 -24.97 7.09
N ASN A 34 -8.65 -24.05 6.52
CA ASN A 34 -9.27 -24.31 5.22
C ASN A 34 -8.22 -24.32 4.10
N VAL A 35 -8.34 -25.28 3.19
CA VAL A 35 -7.53 -25.34 1.98
C VAL A 35 -8.04 -24.30 1.00
N ILE A 36 -7.26 -23.25 0.74
CA ILE A 36 -7.61 -22.14 -0.16
C ILE A 36 -7.08 -22.32 -1.57
N GLY A 37 -6.14 -23.25 -1.78
CA GLY A 37 -5.55 -23.53 -3.09
C GLY A 37 -4.37 -24.49 -3.00
N LYS A 38 -3.75 -24.74 -4.13
CA LYS A 38 -2.52 -25.55 -4.25
C LYS A 38 -1.36 -24.67 -4.66
N LEU A 39 -0.21 -24.85 -4.01
CA LEU A 39 1.04 -24.24 -4.40
C LEU A 39 1.36 -24.56 -5.87
N GLY A 40 1.90 -23.57 -6.58
CA GLY A 40 2.28 -23.73 -7.96
C GLY A 40 3.43 -22.83 -8.38
N TYR A 41 3.48 -22.55 -9.67
CA TYR A 41 4.51 -21.72 -10.30
C TYR A 41 3.89 -20.85 -11.42
N SER A 42 2.62 -20.49 -11.28
CA SER A 42 1.97 -19.60 -12.23
C SER A 42 2.63 -18.21 -12.20
N GLY A 43 2.94 -17.70 -13.37
CA GLY A 43 3.59 -16.39 -13.54
C GLY A 43 4.74 -16.41 -14.54
N VAL A 44 5.04 -15.24 -15.10
CA VAL A 44 6.12 -15.10 -16.08
C VAL A 44 7.48 -15.37 -15.43
N GLY A 45 8.30 -16.22 -16.06
CA GLY A 45 9.66 -16.55 -15.58
C GLY A 45 9.70 -17.57 -14.44
N LEU A 46 8.58 -18.14 -14.02
CA LEU A 46 8.52 -19.23 -13.05
C LEU A 46 8.41 -20.59 -13.75
N ASN A 47 8.93 -21.62 -13.09
CA ASN A 47 8.86 -23.00 -13.52
C ASN A 47 8.71 -23.91 -12.29
N LYS A 48 8.60 -25.24 -12.51
CA LYS A 48 8.37 -26.22 -11.45
C LYS A 48 9.47 -26.21 -10.37
N THR A 49 10.72 -25.96 -10.74
CA THR A 49 11.84 -25.92 -9.76
C THR A 49 11.83 -24.67 -8.89
N ARG A 50 11.10 -23.65 -9.29
CA ARG A 50 10.90 -22.39 -8.56
C ARG A 50 9.49 -22.28 -7.99
N ALA A 51 8.78 -23.40 -7.83
CA ALA A 51 7.43 -23.40 -7.27
C ALA A 51 7.43 -22.90 -5.82
N HIS A 52 6.61 -21.90 -5.52
CA HIS A 52 6.44 -21.33 -4.18
C HIS A 52 5.09 -20.62 -4.06
N VAL A 53 4.69 -20.36 -2.83
CA VAL A 53 3.61 -19.42 -2.53
C VAL A 53 4.22 -18.05 -2.23
N HIS A 54 3.74 -17.03 -2.92
CA HIS A 54 4.03 -15.64 -2.58
C HIS A 54 2.93 -15.14 -1.63
N LEU A 55 3.30 -14.74 -0.43
CA LEU A 55 2.40 -14.18 0.58
C LEU A 55 2.75 -12.73 0.85
N GLU A 56 1.77 -11.84 0.74
CA GLU A 56 1.86 -10.46 1.18
C GLU A 56 0.74 -10.14 2.17
N LEU A 57 1.02 -9.29 3.16
CA LEU A 57 0.02 -8.59 3.96
C LEU A 57 -0.06 -7.14 3.50
N CYS A 58 -1.27 -6.65 3.19
CA CYS A 58 -1.43 -5.40 2.47
C CYS A 58 -2.50 -4.49 3.08
N LEU A 59 -2.29 -3.18 2.94
CA LEU A 59 -3.34 -2.17 3.01
C LEU A 59 -3.88 -1.89 1.60
N LYS A 60 -5.20 -1.70 1.46
CA LYS A 60 -5.81 -1.22 0.20
C LYS A 60 -5.80 0.31 0.18
N LEU A 61 -5.32 0.90 -0.91
CA LEU A 61 -5.04 2.34 -0.99
C LEU A 61 -6.25 3.16 -1.45
N GLN A 62 -6.96 2.72 -2.51
CA GLN A 62 -8.01 3.49 -3.17
C GLN A 62 -9.26 2.65 -3.40
N ASP A 63 -10.44 3.27 -3.19
CA ASP A 63 -11.73 2.62 -3.48
C ASP A 63 -12.11 2.76 -4.96
N ASP A 64 -11.91 3.91 -5.54
CA ASP A 64 -12.18 4.20 -6.95
C ASP A 64 -10.98 3.85 -7.85
N PHE A 65 -10.43 2.65 -7.63
CA PHE A 65 -9.21 2.21 -8.31
C PHE A 65 -9.41 1.98 -9.81
N GLU A 66 -10.59 1.52 -10.24
CA GLU A 66 -10.84 1.21 -11.65
C GLU A 66 -10.76 2.46 -12.53
N ASN A 67 -11.37 3.56 -12.09
CA ASN A 67 -11.29 4.82 -12.81
C ASN A 67 -9.86 5.35 -12.89
N TRP A 68 -9.12 5.29 -11.77
CA TRP A 68 -7.72 5.66 -11.75
C TRP A 68 -6.88 4.78 -12.70
N TYR A 69 -7.08 3.45 -12.68
CA TYR A 69 -6.36 2.52 -13.55
C TYR A 69 -6.62 2.80 -15.03
N SER A 70 -7.88 3.04 -15.38
CA SER A 70 -8.28 3.37 -16.75
C SER A 70 -7.67 4.67 -17.25
N SER A 71 -7.50 5.67 -16.37
CA SER A 71 -6.85 6.96 -16.71
C SER A 71 -5.38 6.80 -17.10
N LEU A 72 -4.69 5.75 -16.63
CA LEU A 72 -3.28 5.49 -16.97
C LEU A 72 -3.05 5.04 -18.40
N LYS A 73 -4.08 4.61 -19.13
CA LYS A 73 -4.02 4.15 -20.53
C LYS A 73 -2.90 3.13 -20.77
N LEU A 74 -2.73 2.16 -19.88
CA LEU A 74 -1.63 1.18 -19.90
C LEU A 74 -1.73 0.16 -21.05
N GLY A 75 -2.77 0.19 -21.88
CA GLY A 75 -2.98 -0.77 -22.97
C GLY A 75 -3.38 -2.17 -22.52
N THR A 76 -3.47 -2.42 -21.23
CA THR A 76 -3.90 -3.70 -20.64
C THR A 76 -5.09 -3.47 -19.71
N PRO A 77 -6.15 -4.31 -19.77
CA PRO A 77 -7.28 -4.17 -18.88
C PRO A 77 -6.91 -4.55 -17.45
N ASN A 78 -7.56 -3.91 -16.46
CA ASN A 78 -7.47 -4.33 -15.07
C ASN A 78 -8.25 -5.65 -14.88
N ARG A 79 -7.53 -6.75 -14.68
CA ARG A 79 -8.11 -8.08 -14.49
C ARG A 79 -8.40 -8.44 -13.03
N HIS A 80 -8.02 -7.57 -12.09
CA HIS A 80 -8.06 -7.84 -10.65
C HIS A 80 -8.95 -6.87 -9.87
N GLY A 81 -9.59 -5.90 -10.57
CA GLY A 81 -10.43 -4.87 -9.94
C GLY A 81 -9.67 -4.13 -8.85
N SER A 82 -10.36 -3.81 -7.77
CA SER A 82 -9.77 -3.10 -6.61
C SER A 82 -8.67 -3.89 -5.88
N TYR A 83 -8.48 -5.17 -6.18
CA TYR A 83 -7.42 -6.02 -5.61
C TYR A 83 -6.22 -6.20 -6.55
N ASN A 84 -6.03 -5.30 -7.48
CA ASN A 84 -4.82 -5.19 -8.28
C ASN A 84 -3.63 -4.83 -7.38
N GLY A 85 -2.45 -5.43 -7.65
CA GLY A 85 -1.25 -5.19 -6.84
C GLY A 85 -0.82 -3.71 -6.77
N LEU A 86 -1.17 -2.89 -7.76
CA LEU A 86 -0.93 -1.45 -7.70
C LEU A 86 -1.75 -0.74 -6.60
N ASN A 87 -2.88 -1.31 -6.21
CA ASN A 87 -3.77 -0.80 -5.17
C ASN A 87 -3.50 -1.40 -3.79
N LEU A 88 -2.52 -2.26 -3.66
CA LEU A 88 -2.18 -2.96 -2.43
C LEU A 88 -0.78 -2.54 -1.98
N ALA A 89 -0.70 -1.94 -0.79
CA ALA A 89 0.57 -1.59 -0.16
C ALA A 89 1.00 -2.71 0.78
N GLY A 90 1.92 -3.55 0.33
CA GLY A 90 2.41 -4.72 1.04
C GLY A 90 3.49 -4.38 2.07
N PHE A 91 3.48 -5.09 3.19
CA PHE A 91 4.52 -5.07 4.23
C PHE A 91 4.94 -6.50 4.62
N ASP A 92 6.05 -6.61 5.33
CA ASP A 92 6.62 -7.90 5.73
C ASP A 92 5.63 -8.68 6.60
N PRO A 93 5.19 -9.88 6.19
CA PRO A 93 4.28 -10.71 6.98
C PRO A 93 4.96 -11.39 8.17
N ALA A 94 6.28 -11.57 8.18
CA ALA A 94 6.96 -12.39 9.18
C ALA A 94 6.78 -11.88 10.62
N PRO A 95 6.93 -10.58 10.95
CA PRO A 95 6.68 -10.08 12.30
C PRO A 95 5.24 -10.33 12.76
N VAL A 96 4.26 -10.16 11.86
CA VAL A 96 2.84 -10.39 12.15
C VAL A 96 2.57 -11.84 12.46
N LEU A 97 3.06 -12.76 11.63
CA LEU A 97 2.88 -14.19 11.82
C LEU A 97 3.55 -14.69 13.10
N LEU A 98 4.74 -14.18 13.43
CA LEU A 98 5.42 -14.52 14.68
C LEU A 98 4.65 -14.02 15.91
N GLN A 99 4.11 -12.81 15.87
CA GLN A 99 3.27 -12.28 16.95
C GLN A 99 2.01 -13.13 17.15
N CYS A 100 1.30 -13.46 16.06
CA CYS A 100 0.09 -14.30 16.12
C CYS A 100 0.41 -15.71 16.64
N LYS A 101 1.53 -16.30 16.23
CA LYS A 101 1.99 -17.61 16.74
C LYS A 101 2.22 -17.58 18.24
N GLY A 102 2.68 -16.46 18.80
CA GLY A 102 2.85 -16.27 20.24
C GLY A 102 1.54 -16.09 21.03
N GLY A 103 0.37 -16.14 20.38
CA GLY A 103 -0.94 -15.96 21.00
C GLY A 103 -1.30 -14.52 21.35
N ALA A 104 -0.46 -13.55 20.99
CA ALA A 104 -0.77 -12.14 21.20
C ALA A 104 -1.80 -11.63 20.19
N GLU A 105 -2.74 -10.81 20.67
CA GLU A 105 -3.71 -10.12 19.79
C GLU A 105 -2.97 -9.16 18.85
N PHE A 106 -3.17 -9.33 17.54
CA PHE A 106 -2.59 -8.44 16.54
C PHE A 106 -3.42 -7.16 16.40
N SER A 107 -2.76 -6.02 16.45
CA SER A 107 -3.33 -4.71 16.16
C SER A 107 -2.66 -4.13 14.90
N LEU A 108 -3.46 -3.91 13.85
CA LEU A 108 -3.00 -3.33 12.60
C LEU A 108 -2.46 -1.90 12.82
N SER A 109 -3.18 -1.08 13.56
CA SER A 109 -2.79 0.30 13.86
C SER A 109 -1.46 0.38 14.61
N ARG A 110 -1.25 -0.48 15.61
CA ARG A 110 0.01 -0.54 16.34
C ARG A 110 1.15 -0.98 15.43
N HIS A 111 0.93 -2.03 14.63
CA HIS A 111 1.94 -2.53 13.71
C HIS A 111 2.34 -1.47 12.68
N ILE A 112 1.37 -0.89 11.97
CA ILE A 112 1.66 0.14 10.94
C ILE A 112 2.34 1.36 11.55
N SER A 113 1.91 1.82 12.74
CA SER A 113 2.53 2.97 13.42
C SER A 113 3.96 2.70 13.90
N SER A 114 4.38 1.44 14.03
CA SER A 114 5.74 1.06 14.41
C SER A 114 6.70 0.93 13.22
N LEU A 115 6.18 0.94 11.99
CA LEU A 115 7.01 0.79 10.79
C LEU A 115 7.92 2.03 10.59
N PRO A 116 9.17 1.83 10.15
CA PRO A 116 10.10 2.93 9.95
C PRO A 116 9.69 3.81 8.76
N VAL A 117 9.63 5.11 8.99
CA VAL A 117 9.37 6.09 7.94
C VAL A 117 10.64 6.31 7.13
N GLN A 118 10.58 6.13 5.82
CA GLN A 118 11.68 6.38 4.89
C GLN A 118 11.57 7.75 4.21
N TYR A 119 10.36 8.17 3.84
CA TYR A 119 10.14 9.46 3.21
C TYR A 119 8.75 10.04 3.53
N VAL A 120 8.62 11.35 3.39
CA VAL A 120 7.38 12.08 3.58
C VAL A 120 7.08 12.89 2.32
N VAL A 121 5.85 12.79 1.83
CA VAL A 121 5.37 13.54 0.67
C VAL A 121 4.28 14.50 1.12
N ARG A 122 4.36 15.76 0.68
CA ARG A 122 3.27 16.71 0.74
C ARG A 122 2.53 16.68 -0.60
N ALA A 123 1.21 16.59 -0.56
CA ALA A 123 0.35 16.57 -1.73
C ALA A 123 -0.78 17.60 -1.60
N PRO A 124 -1.30 18.14 -2.71
CA PRO A 124 -2.39 19.10 -2.70
C PRO A 124 -3.61 18.59 -1.93
N SER A 125 -4.34 19.47 -1.27
CA SER A 125 -5.61 19.16 -0.62
C SER A 125 -6.77 19.47 -1.58
N SER A 126 -7.72 18.54 -1.67
CA SER A 126 -9.05 18.77 -2.25
C SER A 126 -10.09 19.14 -1.18
N GLY A 127 -9.64 19.41 0.06
CA GLY A 127 -10.49 19.62 1.23
C GLY A 127 -10.73 18.34 2.03
N GLU A 128 -10.98 17.24 1.36
CA GLU A 128 -11.23 15.95 2.00
C GLU A 128 -9.93 15.14 2.19
N PRO A 129 -9.82 14.36 3.28
CA PRO A 129 -8.71 13.43 3.44
C PRO A 129 -8.77 12.31 2.39
N PRO A 130 -7.64 11.70 2.03
CA PRO A 130 -7.62 10.59 1.09
C PRO A 130 -8.49 9.42 1.57
N SER A 131 -9.14 8.71 0.63
CA SER A 131 -10.13 7.66 0.93
C SER A 131 -9.59 6.54 1.84
N LEU A 132 -8.29 6.29 1.80
CA LEU A 132 -7.66 5.30 2.69
C LEU A 132 -7.84 5.64 4.17
N VAL A 133 -7.97 6.92 4.55
CA VAL A 133 -8.20 7.35 5.95
C VAL A 133 -9.59 6.93 6.44
N LYS A 134 -10.59 6.88 5.54
CA LYS A 134 -11.93 6.37 5.88
C LYS A 134 -11.87 4.89 6.27
N ARG A 135 -10.98 4.13 5.62
CA ARG A 135 -10.77 2.70 5.89
C ARG A 135 -9.82 2.46 7.05
N TYR A 136 -8.82 3.32 7.22
CA TYR A 136 -7.79 3.24 8.26
C TYR A 136 -7.72 4.56 9.04
N PRO A 137 -8.71 4.86 9.92
CA PRO A 137 -8.76 6.14 10.65
C PRO A 137 -7.54 6.40 11.53
N PHE A 138 -6.85 5.36 11.97
CA PHE A 138 -5.63 5.46 12.78
C PHE A 138 -4.45 6.13 12.05
N LEU A 139 -4.49 6.21 10.72
CA LEU A 139 -3.48 6.92 9.93
C LEU A 139 -3.59 8.43 10.07
N LEU A 140 -4.80 8.96 10.34
CA LEU A 140 -5.02 10.39 10.45
C LEU A 140 -4.40 10.94 11.74
N LYS A 141 -3.56 11.95 11.59
CA LYS A 141 -2.95 12.66 12.73
C LYS A 141 -3.63 14.03 12.93
N PRO A 142 -3.59 14.57 14.16
CA PRO A 142 -4.09 15.91 14.43
C PRO A 142 -3.40 16.97 13.54
N GLY A 143 -4.16 18.04 13.21
CA GLY A 143 -3.67 19.17 12.43
C GLY A 143 -4.76 20.21 12.19
N PRO A 144 -4.55 21.20 11.28
CA PRO A 144 -5.52 22.23 10.97
C PRO A 144 -6.83 21.64 10.43
N ALA A 145 -7.95 22.25 10.82
CA ALA A 145 -9.29 21.84 10.36
C ALA A 145 -9.52 22.12 8.87
N ASP A 146 -8.88 23.16 8.31
CA ASP A 146 -8.90 23.51 6.89
C ASP A 146 -7.49 23.33 6.30
N PRO A 147 -7.10 22.09 5.93
CA PRO A 147 -5.76 21.82 5.44
C PRO A 147 -5.57 22.36 4.03
N LYS A 148 -4.45 23.03 3.78
CA LYS A 148 -4.02 23.47 2.45
C LYS A 148 -3.30 22.36 1.67
N SER A 149 -2.84 21.33 2.38
CA SER A 149 -2.21 20.13 1.81
C SER A 149 -2.27 18.98 2.82
N TRP A 150 -1.88 17.79 2.36
CA TRP A 150 -1.73 16.61 3.18
C TRP A 150 -0.28 16.12 3.15
N GLU A 151 0.25 15.76 4.31
CA GLU A 151 1.57 15.13 4.41
C GLU A 151 1.40 13.66 4.74
N ILE A 152 1.93 12.78 3.87
CA ILE A 152 1.93 11.34 4.14
C ILE A 152 3.36 10.86 4.41
N SER A 153 3.51 10.14 5.51
CA SER A 153 4.72 9.40 5.82
C SER A 153 4.62 7.99 5.25
N PHE A 154 5.69 7.53 4.58
CA PHE A 154 5.78 6.21 3.96
C PHE A 154 6.96 5.42 4.46
N THR A 155 6.83 4.09 4.51
CA THR A 155 7.98 3.18 4.56
C THR A 155 8.74 3.19 3.23
N GLY A 156 9.87 2.50 3.15
CA GLY A 156 10.60 2.31 1.89
C GLY A 156 9.75 1.59 0.82
N GLU A 157 8.99 0.60 1.22
CA GLU A 157 8.09 -0.18 0.35
C GLU A 157 6.86 0.61 -0.10
N GLY A 158 6.61 1.77 0.54
CA GLY A 158 5.49 2.66 0.22
C GLY A 158 4.24 2.44 1.07
N VAL A 159 4.34 1.70 2.18
CA VAL A 159 3.21 1.59 3.11
C VAL A 159 2.96 2.95 3.76
N PRO A 160 1.75 3.52 3.70
CA PRO A 160 1.41 4.73 4.41
C PRO A 160 1.37 4.47 5.92
N VAL A 161 2.12 5.26 6.69
CA VAL A 161 2.26 5.16 8.15
C VAL A 161 1.44 6.23 8.87
N SER A 162 1.32 7.42 8.26
CA SER A 162 0.50 8.50 8.78
C SER A 162 0.07 9.46 7.67
N VAL A 163 -1.07 10.12 7.89
CA VAL A 163 -1.62 11.19 7.06
C VAL A 163 -1.85 12.38 7.97
N THR A 164 -1.17 13.49 7.73
CA THR A 164 -1.22 14.69 8.58
C THR A 164 -1.73 15.87 7.76
N PRO A 165 -2.80 16.55 8.19
CA PRO A 165 -3.24 17.79 7.55
C PRO A 165 -2.20 18.88 7.78
N SER A 166 -1.94 19.73 6.76
CA SER A 166 -0.92 20.76 6.78
C SER A 166 -1.50 22.12 6.35
N SER A 167 -1.09 23.19 7.02
CA SER A 167 -1.40 24.57 6.62
C SER A 167 -0.51 25.08 5.47
N GLN A 168 0.53 24.37 5.12
CA GLN A 168 1.44 24.76 4.04
C GLN A 168 0.81 24.43 2.68
N PRO A 169 0.66 25.42 1.76
CA PRO A 169 0.08 25.15 0.45
C PRO A 169 1.01 24.25 -0.40
N CYS A 170 0.41 23.50 -1.30
CA CYS A 170 1.10 22.63 -2.22
C CYS A 170 0.28 22.51 -3.50
N THR A 171 0.85 22.78 -4.67
CA THR A 171 0.18 22.68 -5.97
C THR A 171 0.47 21.36 -6.67
N GLU A 172 1.63 20.75 -6.38
CA GLU A 172 2.09 19.48 -6.92
C GLU A 172 2.68 18.61 -5.81
N PRO A 173 2.57 17.28 -5.89
CA PRO A 173 3.19 16.41 -4.91
C PRO A 173 4.72 16.59 -4.86
N VAL A 174 5.25 16.79 -3.66
CA VAL A 174 6.69 17.00 -3.41
C VAL A 174 7.18 16.19 -2.22
N VAL A 175 8.39 15.63 -2.32
CA VAL A 175 9.05 15.00 -1.17
C VAL A 175 9.60 16.10 -0.27
N ILE A 176 9.11 16.18 0.96
CA ILE A 176 9.54 17.19 1.94
C ILE A 176 10.59 16.67 2.91
N ARG A 177 10.72 15.35 3.00
CA ARG A 177 11.73 14.67 3.82
C ARG A 177 12.06 13.30 3.25
N ALA A 178 13.31 12.93 3.22
CA ALA A 178 13.78 11.56 3.02
C ALA A 178 14.86 11.22 4.03
N VAL A 179 14.78 10.02 4.60
CA VAL A 179 15.77 9.56 5.59
C VAL A 179 17.06 9.19 4.87
N PRO A 180 18.23 9.65 5.34
CA PRO A 180 19.52 9.23 4.79
C PRO A 180 19.69 7.72 4.86
N HIS A 181 20.25 7.14 3.80
CA HIS A 181 20.54 5.72 3.73
C HIS A 181 21.79 5.48 2.86
N PRO A 182 22.63 4.47 3.17
CA PRO A 182 23.81 4.16 2.36
C PRO A 182 23.48 3.71 0.93
N PHE A 183 22.30 3.13 0.71
CA PHE A 183 21.80 2.83 -0.65
C PHE A 183 21.02 4.01 -1.23
N SER A 184 20.92 4.07 -2.57
CA SER A 184 20.20 5.15 -3.23
C SER A 184 18.72 5.17 -2.83
N GLN A 185 18.11 6.36 -2.83
CA GLN A 185 16.67 6.53 -2.55
C GLN A 185 15.82 5.73 -3.53
N LEU A 186 16.21 5.62 -4.80
CA LEU A 186 15.51 4.80 -5.79
C LEU A 186 15.37 3.35 -5.34
N TYR A 187 16.46 2.75 -4.88
CA TYR A 187 16.44 1.37 -4.38
C TYR A 187 15.58 1.24 -3.12
N ARG A 188 15.76 2.16 -2.15
CA ARG A 188 15.06 2.13 -0.86
C ARG A 188 13.57 2.42 -0.95
N THR A 189 13.12 3.05 -2.02
CA THR A 189 11.71 3.47 -2.19
C THR A 189 11.01 2.77 -3.36
N CYS A 190 11.54 1.64 -3.80
CA CYS A 190 10.99 0.89 -4.94
C CYS A 190 10.74 1.82 -6.14
N ASN A 191 11.76 2.60 -6.51
CA ASN A 191 11.75 3.57 -7.59
C ASN A 191 10.76 4.75 -7.44
N ARG A 192 10.26 5.07 -6.24
CA ARG A 192 9.32 6.18 -6.04
C ARG A 192 10.03 7.52 -5.80
N VAL A 193 11.18 7.50 -5.14
CA VAL A 193 11.97 8.70 -4.83
C VAL A 193 13.36 8.58 -5.42
N SER A 194 13.84 9.62 -6.11
CA SER A 194 15.19 9.77 -6.64
C SER A 194 15.94 10.88 -5.87
N GLY A 195 17.21 11.07 -6.20
CA GLY A 195 18.08 12.06 -5.57
C GLY A 195 18.63 11.60 -4.24
N SER A 196 19.20 12.54 -3.50
CA SER A 196 19.73 12.32 -2.15
C SER A 196 18.70 12.64 -1.08
N SER A 197 18.98 12.34 0.19
CA SER A 197 18.12 12.77 1.31
C SER A 197 18.08 14.29 1.50
N LYS A 198 19.04 15.03 0.93
CA LYS A 198 19.09 16.51 0.98
C LYS A 198 18.29 17.16 -0.17
N ASP A 199 18.16 16.47 -1.29
CA ASP A 199 17.39 16.93 -2.48
C ASP A 199 16.60 15.73 -3.06
N PRO A 200 15.58 15.23 -2.33
CA PRO A 200 14.77 14.11 -2.79
C PRO A 200 13.70 14.58 -3.77
N LYS A 201 13.46 13.80 -4.83
CA LYS A 201 12.48 14.12 -5.87
C LYS A 201 11.59 12.91 -6.16
N LEU A 202 10.29 13.14 -6.35
CA LEU A 202 9.41 12.09 -6.86
C LEU A 202 9.77 11.74 -8.30
N THR A 203 9.88 10.45 -8.56
CA THR A 203 9.94 9.91 -9.92
C THR A 203 8.55 9.93 -10.57
N ALA A 204 8.44 9.60 -11.85
CA ALA A 204 7.15 9.37 -12.51
C ALA A 204 6.34 8.27 -11.79
N ALA A 205 6.98 7.19 -11.34
CA ALA A 205 6.33 6.14 -10.56
C ALA A 205 5.85 6.65 -9.20
N GLY A 206 6.67 7.47 -8.53
CA GLY A 206 6.29 8.12 -7.27
C GLY A 206 5.10 9.05 -7.44
N LYS A 207 5.10 9.92 -8.44
CA LYS A 207 3.97 10.81 -8.73
C LYS A 207 2.67 10.02 -8.98
N ARG A 208 2.72 8.95 -9.79
CA ARG A 208 1.56 8.08 -10.01
C ARG A 208 1.05 7.44 -8.72
N TYR A 209 1.96 7.00 -7.86
CA TYR A 209 1.60 6.40 -6.58
C TYR A 209 0.90 7.40 -5.65
N ILE A 210 1.38 8.63 -5.58
CA ILE A 210 0.73 9.68 -4.78
C ILE A 210 -0.64 10.04 -5.36
N ARG A 211 -0.77 10.16 -6.69
CA ARG A 211 -2.07 10.39 -7.34
C ARG A 211 -3.08 9.29 -7.05
N LEU A 212 -2.67 8.02 -7.04
CA LEU A 212 -3.53 6.92 -6.63
C LEU A 212 -4.15 7.16 -5.25
N ILE A 213 -3.36 7.65 -4.30
CA ILE A 213 -3.80 7.81 -2.90
C ILE A 213 -4.71 9.03 -2.73
N PHE A 214 -4.42 10.15 -3.41
CA PHE A 214 -5.05 11.43 -3.13
C PHE A 214 -6.08 11.90 -4.13
N MET A 215 -5.82 11.73 -5.42
CA MET A 215 -6.49 12.51 -6.45
C MET A 215 -7.53 11.73 -7.25
N GLY A 216 -7.61 10.41 -7.07
CA GLY A 216 -8.47 9.62 -7.97
C GLY A 216 -8.02 9.71 -9.45
N PRO A 217 -8.91 9.48 -10.42
CA PRO A 217 -8.58 9.55 -11.83
C PRO A 217 -8.19 10.97 -12.25
N GLU A 218 -7.29 11.08 -13.22
CA GLU A 218 -7.03 12.35 -13.91
C GLU A 218 -8.32 12.79 -14.61
N SER A 219 -8.79 14.01 -14.29
CA SER A 219 -9.88 14.66 -15.02
C SER A 219 -9.48 15.03 -16.43
#